data_ce1448c265be247d78a62130b4bd2905
#
_entry.id   ce1448c265be247d78a62130b4bd2905
#
_cell.length_a   1.000
_cell.length_b   1.000
_cell.length_c   1.000
_cell.angle_alpha   90.00
_cell.angle_beta   90.00
_cell.angle_gamma   90.00
#
_symmetry.space_group_name_H-M   'P 1'
#
loop_
_entity.id
_entity.type
_entity.pdbx_description
1 polymer ?
#
loop_
_entity_poly.entity_id
_entity_poly.type
_entity_poly.pdbx_seq_one_letter_code
_entity_poly.pdbx_strand_id
1 'polypeptide(L)'
;MRQMFFGCEKLKNLILLNFKTNNATDMSYMFYNCSSLKELNLSNFNTNNVTNMEWMFSDCSSLKELNITNFNNNNVTNMSCMFSGCASLTELNLSHFGTEKVINMTSLFNGCSSLKKLDLSNFNTNNVTHMNCMFEGCSSLEKLNLSNFNTHKVIYMDFMFKDCSSLKELNLSNFNTNNVIITASMFKGCSSLQELNLSNFNTKSVTDMSCMFKDCSSLKELNISNFDITNVKSFIFMFSGCSIELKNEIKKQIKNLNENAFKDLIYLRKKINN
;
A
#
# COMPACT_ATOMS: atom_id res chain seq x y z
N MET A 1 -20.27 15.40 7.62
CA MET A 1 -19.83 14.78 8.92
C MET A 1 -18.31 14.75 9.04
N ARG A 2 -17.66 15.55 8.22
CA ARG A 2 -16.21 15.71 8.21
C ARG A 2 -15.68 16.05 9.61
N GLN A 3 -14.60 15.39 10.06
CA GLN A 3 -13.84 15.70 11.28
C GLN A 3 -14.63 15.64 12.63
N MET A 4 -15.75 14.95 12.69
CA MET A 4 -16.64 15.01 13.88
C MET A 4 -15.98 14.56 15.18
N PHE A 5 -15.12 13.54 15.13
CA PHE A 5 -14.34 13.01 16.27
C PHE A 5 -12.84 13.15 16.04
N PHE A 6 -12.43 14.10 15.18
CA PHE A 6 -11.02 14.35 14.84
C PHE A 6 -10.17 14.57 16.10
N GLY A 7 -9.09 13.79 16.24
CA GLY A 7 -8.13 13.96 17.32
C GLY A 7 -8.64 13.58 18.71
N CYS A 8 -9.72 12.81 18.80
CA CYS A 8 -10.23 12.34 20.08
C CYS A 8 -9.34 11.22 20.67
N GLU A 9 -8.07 11.52 20.91
CA GLU A 9 -7.01 10.54 21.27
C GLU A 9 -7.33 9.75 22.55
N LYS A 10 -8.04 10.35 23.51
CA LYS A 10 -8.40 9.72 24.80
C LYS A 10 -9.73 8.96 24.78
N LEU A 11 -10.44 9.00 23.65
CA LEU A 11 -11.72 8.31 23.48
C LEU A 11 -11.50 6.79 23.43
N LYS A 12 -12.01 6.09 24.45
CA LYS A 12 -11.85 4.62 24.56
C LYS A 12 -13.05 3.84 24.04
N ASN A 13 -14.24 4.38 24.23
CA ASN A 13 -15.50 3.75 23.84
C ASN A 13 -16.41 4.80 23.20
N LEU A 14 -17.11 4.42 22.14
CA LEU A 14 -18.05 5.29 21.44
C LEU A 14 -19.27 4.49 21.00
N ILE A 15 -20.45 4.90 21.46
CA ILE A 15 -21.72 4.26 21.11
C ILE A 15 -22.55 5.26 20.29
N LEU A 16 -22.93 4.86 19.05
CA LEU A 16 -23.60 5.69 18.07
C LEU A 16 -24.95 5.11 17.61
N LEU A 17 -25.75 4.54 18.56
CA LEU A 17 -26.96 3.75 18.24
C LEU A 17 -28.01 4.45 17.39
N ASN A 18 -28.22 5.76 17.56
CA ASN A 18 -29.25 6.52 16.85
C ASN A 18 -28.66 7.61 15.95
N PHE A 19 -27.41 7.43 15.55
CA PHE A 19 -26.68 8.42 14.77
C PHE A 19 -27.14 8.37 13.31
N LYS A 20 -27.76 9.44 12.82
CA LYS A 20 -28.30 9.52 11.46
C LYS A 20 -27.26 10.06 10.49
N THR A 21 -26.93 9.29 9.45
CA THR A 21 -25.92 9.65 8.45
C THR A 21 -26.48 9.79 7.03
N ASN A 22 -27.81 9.70 6.85
CA ASN A 22 -28.48 9.61 5.54
C ASN A 22 -28.13 10.76 4.57
N ASN A 23 -27.80 11.93 5.09
CA ASN A 23 -27.47 13.12 4.28
C ASN A 23 -25.97 13.41 4.23
N ALA A 24 -25.13 12.50 4.76
CA ALA A 24 -23.69 12.70 4.73
C ALA A 24 -23.14 12.47 3.32
N THR A 25 -22.40 13.44 2.81
CA THR A 25 -21.67 13.36 1.54
C THR A 25 -20.16 13.28 1.75
N ASP A 26 -19.67 13.76 2.89
CA ASP A 26 -18.26 13.77 3.28
C ASP A 26 -18.12 13.26 4.72
N MET A 27 -17.37 12.16 4.88
CA MET A 27 -17.00 11.55 6.15
C MET A 27 -15.48 11.56 6.39
N SER A 28 -14.75 12.40 5.61
CA SER A 28 -13.29 12.48 5.74
C SER A 28 -12.88 12.89 7.15
N TYR A 29 -11.78 12.26 7.63
CA TYR A 29 -11.20 12.50 8.96
C TYR A 29 -12.15 12.28 10.15
N MET A 30 -13.28 11.59 9.96
CA MET A 30 -14.33 11.54 11.00
C MET A 30 -13.81 10.99 12.33
N PHE A 31 -12.95 9.98 12.31
CA PHE A 31 -12.33 9.35 13.48
C PHE A 31 -10.81 9.44 13.45
N TYR A 32 -10.25 10.36 12.65
CA TYR A 32 -8.81 10.54 12.54
C TYR A 32 -8.17 10.72 13.92
N ASN A 33 -7.09 9.93 14.19
CA ASN A 33 -6.33 9.94 15.43
C ASN A 33 -7.19 9.70 16.70
N CYS A 34 -8.21 8.84 16.60
CA CYS A 34 -8.89 8.28 17.77
C CYS A 34 -8.04 7.11 18.34
N SER A 35 -6.81 7.38 18.74
CA SER A 35 -5.75 6.40 18.97
C SER A 35 -6.00 5.46 20.16
N SER A 36 -6.87 5.79 21.11
CA SER A 36 -7.25 4.91 22.23
C SER A 36 -8.51 4.09 21.97
N LEU A 37 -9.21 4.29 20.86
CA LEU A 37 -10.45 3.59 20.53
C LEU A 37 -10.14 2.13 20.17
N LYS A 38 -10.77 1.18 20.88
CA LYS A 38 -10.50 -0.26 20.72
C LYS A 38 -11.49 -0.94 19.79
N GLU A 39 -12.74 -0.52 19.85
CA GLU A 39 -13.87 -1.10 19.12
C GLU A 39 -14.74 0.03 18.56
N LEU A 40 -15.23 -0.16 17.34
CA LEU A 40 -16.14 0.80 16.72
C LEU A 40 -17.19 0.08 15.89
N ASN A 41 -18.45 0.23 16.26
CA ASN A 41 -19.57 -0.34 15.52
C ASN A 41 -20.33 0.78 14.79
N LEU A 42 -20.27 0.75 13.45
CA LEU A 42 -20.92 1.68 12.53
C LEU A 42 -21.94 0.96 11.63
N SER A 43 -22.44 -0.22 12.03
CA SER A 43 -23.40 -1.00 11.25
C SER A 43 -24.72 -0.27 10.97
N ASN A 44 -25.03 0.78 11.70
CA ASN A 44 -26.20 1.64 11.48
C ASN A 44 -25.93 2.84 10.58
N PHE A 45 -24.71 3.04 10.11
CA PHE A 45 -24.37 4.15 9.22
C PHE A 45 -24.90 3.89 7.82
N ASN A 46 -25.58 4.88 7.26
CA ASN A 46 -25.93 4.95 5.85
C ASN A 46 -24.89 5.81 5.13
N THR A 47 -24.13 5.20 4.22
CA THR A 47 -23.09 5.87 3.45
C THR A 47 -23.43 6.04 1.97
N ASN A 48 -24.70 5.81 1.58
CA ASN A 48 -25.14 5.83 0.17
C ASN A 48 -24.79 7.12 -0.58
N ASN A 49 -24.74 8.25 0.11
CA ASN A 49 -24.45 9.55 -0.50
C ASN A 49 -23.00 10.00 -0.29
N VAL A 50 -22.17 9.20 0.38
CA VAL A 50 -20.79 9.57 0.70
C VAL A 50 -19.92 9.45 -0.55
N THR A 51 -19.19 10.52 -0.85
CA THR A 51 -18.23 10.58 -1.97
C THR A 51 -16.78 10.62 -1.51
N ASN A 52 -16.53 11.01 -0.24
CA ASN A 52 -15.19 11.15 0.32
C ASN A 52 -15.10 10.48 1.70
N MET A 53 -14.17 9.51 1.82
CA MET A 53 -13.85 8.78 3.06
C MET A 53 -12.35 8.86 3.41
N GLU A 54 -11.63 9.85 2.83
CA GLU A 54 -10.21 9.99 3.09
C GLU A 54 -9.91 10.15 4.59
N TRP A 55 -8.87 9.48 5.09
CA TRP A 55 -8.40 9.54 6.48
C TRP A 55 -9.45 9.19 7.54
N MET A 56 -10.56 8.54 7.17
CA MET A 56 -11.72 8.37 8.08
C MET A 56 -11.35 7.67 9.39
N PHE A 57 -10.52 6.64 9.36
CA PHE A 57 -10.05 5.88 10.52
C PHE A 57 -8.53 5.95 10.70
N SER A 58 -7.85 6.86 9.99
CA SER A 58 -6.40 6.93 10.08
C SER A 58 -5.95 7.21 11.51
N ASP A 59 -4.85 6.54 11.89
CA ASP A 59 -4.25 6.62 13.22
C ASP A 59 -5.16 6.19 14.39
N CYS A 60 -6.19 5.38 14.09
CA CYS A 60 -6.91 4.63 15.11
C CYS A 60 -6.04 3.43 15.58
N SER A 61 -4.88 3.69 16.13
CA SER A 61 -3.81 2.71 16.34
C SER A 61 -4.15 1.58 17.31
N SER A 62 -5.07 1.79 18.26
CA SER A 62 -5.55 0.77 19.18
C SER A 62 -6.78 0.00 18.71
N LEU A 63 -7.34 0.36 17.53
CA LEU A 63 -8.57 -0.24 17.02
C LEU A 63 -8.34 -1.70 16.63
N LYS A 64 -9.06 -2.60 17.31
CA LYS A 64 -9.00 -4.06 17.09
C LYS A 64 -10.19 -4.58 16.30
N GLU A 65 -11.36 -3.98 16.54
CA GLU A 65 -12.61 -4.39 15.93
C GLU A 65 -13.30 -3.18 15.27
N LEU A 66 -13.59 -3.30 13.99
CA LEU A 66 -14.30 -2.29 13.20
C LEU A 66 -15.44 -2.95 12.43
N ASN A 67 -16.67 -2.60 12.80
CA ASN A 67 -17.87 -3.07 12.10
C ASN A 67 -18.40 -1.98 11.15
N ILE A 68 -18.19 -2.18 9.87
CA ILE A 68 -18.63 -1.34 8.76
C ILE A 68 -19.46 -2.12 7.74
N THR A 69 -20.15 -3.19 8.17
CA THR A 69 -20.84 -4.16 7.31
C THR A 69 -21.94 -3.54 6.44
N ASN A 70 -22.48 -2.38 6.81
CA ASN A 70 -23.53 -1.69 6.04
C ASN A 70 -23.01 -0.50 5.22
N PHE A 71 -21.68 -0.33 5.12
CA PHE A 71 -21.15 0.73 4.28
C PHE A 71 -21.44 0.42 2.80
N ASN A 72 -22.08 1.38 2.14
CA ASN A 72 -22.25 1.40 0.69
C ASN A 72 -21.31 2.45 0.09
N ASN A 73 -20.28 1.98 -0.61
CA ASN A 73 -19.22 2.85 -1.14
C ASN A 73 -19.38 3.15 -2.64
N ASN A 74 -20.52 2.82 -3.25
CA ASN A 74 -20.74 2.94 -4.69
C ASN A 74 -20.57 4.36 -5.24
N ASN A 75 -20.61 5.38 -4.38
CA ASN A 75 -20.39 6.77 -4.76
C ASN A 75 -19.03 7.33 -4.31
N VAL A 76 -18.24 6.55 -3.58
CA VAL A 76 -16.94 7.01 -3.05
C VAL A 76 -15.92 7.12 -4.18
N THR A 77 -15.26 8.27 -4.28
CA THR A 77 -14.19 8.54 -5.25
C THR A 77 -12.82 8.63 -4.61
N ASN A 78 -12.75 8.94 -3.30
CA ASN A 78 -11.50 9.06 -2.56
C ASN A 78 -11.56 8.25 -1.26
N MET A 79 -10.65 7.25 -1.15
CA MET A 79 -10.45 6.41 0.03
C MET A 79 -9.00 6.51 0.55
N SER A 80 -8.26 7.57 0.14
CA SER A 80 -6.87 7.69 0.56
C SER A 80 -6.73 7.69 2.08
N CYS A 81 -5.77 6.94 2.57
CA CYS A 81 -5.43 6.82 3.99
C CYS A 81 -6.59 6.36 4.90
N MET A 82 -7.67 5.78 4.37
CA MET A 82 -8.89 5.49 5.16
C MET A 82 -8.60 4.63 6.40
N PHE A 83 -7.69 3.65 6.30
CA PHE A 83 -7.29 2.76 7.40
C PHE A 83 -5.81 2.91 7.77
N SER A 84 -5.14 3.97 7.29
CA SER A 84 -3.73 4.19 7.57
C SER A 84 -3.47 4.27 9.08
N GLY A 85 -2.41 3.61 9.57
CA GLY A 85 -2.09 3.61 11.00
C GLY A 85 -3.01 2.81 11.91
N CYS A 86 -3.95 2.01 11.37
CA CYS A 86 -4.75 1.08 12.17
C CYS A 86 -3.91 -0.13 12.59
N ALA A 87 -2.87 0.12 13.39
CA ALA A 87 -1.82 -0.83 13.69
C ALA A 87 -2.26 -2.09 14.47
N SER A 88 -3.32 -1.99 15.25
CA SER A 88 -3.86 -3.11 16.05
C SER A 88 -4.95 -3.93 15.36
N LEU A 89 -5.38 -3.53 14.15
CA LEU A 89 -6.44 -4.20 13.42
C LEU A 89 -5.91 -5.52 12.84
N THR A 90 -6.47 -6.65 13.28
CA THR A 90 -6.02 -7.99 12.86
C THR A 90 -6.82 -8.54 11.69
N GLU A 91 -8.07 -8.11 11.57
CA GLU A 91 -9.01 -8.51 10.52
C GLU A 91 -9.83 -7.30 10.07
N LEU A 92 -10.19 -7.26 8.80
CA LEU A 92 -11.06 -6.23 8.24
C LEU A 92 -11.94 -6.86 7.15
N ASN A 93 -13.24 -6.85 7.37
CA ASN A 93 -14.21 -7.38 6.41
C ASN A 93 -14.60 -6.29 5.40
N LEU A 94 -14.14 -6.43 4.17
CA LEU A 94 -14.43 -5.54 3.04
C LEU A 94 -15.21 -6.25 1.92
N SER A 95 -15.81 -7.42 2.19
CA SER A 95 -16.50 -8.24 1.19
C SER A 95 -17.66 -7.54 0.49
N HIS A 96 -18.17 -6.46 1.05
CA HIS A 96 -19.28 -5.64 0.52
C HIS A 96 -18.81 -4.26 0.00
N PHE A 97 -17.49 -4.01 -0.01
CA PHE A 97 -16.92 -2.72 -0.39
C PHE A 97 -16.87 -2.56 -1.91
N GLY A 98 -17.81 -1.82 -2.49
CA GLY A 98 -17.74 -1.38 -3.89
C GLY A 98 -16.68 -0.28 -4.08
N THR A 99 -15.88 -0.37 -5.14
CA THR A 99 -14.81 0.60 -5.41
C THR A 99 -14.84 1.10 -6.86
N GLU A 100 -15.95 0.93 -7.58
CA GLU A 100 -16.09 1.20 -9.00
C GLU A 100 -15.76 2.65 -9.39
N LYS A 101 -16.04 3.61 -8.49
CA LYS A 101 -15.79 5.05 -8.72
C LYS A 101 -14.52 5.56 -8.07
N VAL A 102 -13.80 4.70 -7.33
CA VAL A 102 -12.61 5.14 -6.60
C VAL A 102 -11.48 5.47 -7.57
N ILE A 103 -10.89 6.65 -7.38
CA ILE A 103 -9.77 7.18 -8.16
C ILE A 103 -8.49 7.14 -7.33
N ASN A 104 -8.59 7.36 -6.02
CA ASN A 104 -7.43 7.45 -5.12
C ASN A 104 -7.51 6.43 -3.99
N MET A 105 -6.53 5.50 -3.97
CA MET A 105 -6.30 4.49 -2.93
C MET A 105 -4.94 4.66 -2.25
N THR A 106 -4.32 5.86 -2.36
CA THR A 106 -3.04 6.16 -1.69
C THR A 106 -3.11 5.80 -0.22
N SER A 107 -2.11 5.05 0.27
CA SER A 107 -1.96 4.71 1.70
C SER A 107 -3.19 4.05 2.35
N LEU A 108 -4.07 3.41 1.58
CA LEU A 108 -5.36 2.90 2.09
C LEU A 108 -5.20 2.01 3.33
N PHE A 109 -4.17 1.14 3.36
CA PHE A 109 -3.85 0.24 4.47
C PHE A 109 -2.44 0.48 5.04
N ASN A 110 -1.86 1.66 4.78
CA ASN A 110 -0.51 1.99 5.27
C ASN A 110 -0.43 1.81 6.79
N GLY A 111 0.60 1.09 7.26
CA GLY A 111 0.80 0.89 8.70
C GLY A 111 -0.21 -0.04 9.40
N CYS A 112 -1.04 -0.79 8.69
CA CYS A 112 -1.89 -1.85 9.26
C CYS A 112 -1.01 -3.06 9.65
N SER A 113 -0.10 -2.86 10.60
CA SER A 113 1.00 -3.78 10.89
C SER A 113 0.58 -5.13 11.49
N SER A 114 -0.59 -5.20 12.12
CA SER A 114 -1.14 -6.45 12.68
C SER A 114 -2.06 -7.22 11.73
N LEU A 115 -2.37 -6.65 10.56
CA LEU A 115 -3.31 -7.25 9.61
C LEU A 115 -2.69 -8.50 8.96
N LYS A 116 -3.30 -9.68 9.22
CA LYS A 116 -2.79 -10.97 8.75
C LYS A 116 -3.40 -11.42 7.43
N LYS A 117 -4.65 -11.08 7.22
CA LYS A 117 -5.44 -11.45 6.04
C LYS A 117 -6.22 -10.24 5.56
N LEU A 118 -6.31 -10.09 4.25
CA LEU A 118 -7.07 -9.03 3.62
C LEU A 118 -7.71 -9.57 2.34
N ASP A 119 -9.03 -9.62 2.32
CA ASP A 119 -9.78 -10.01 1.14
C ASP A 119 -10.21 -8.76 0.35
N LEU A 120 -9.68 -8.63 -0.85
CA LEU A 120 -9.95 -7.55 -1.79
C LEU A 120 -10.63 -8.05 -3.07
N SER A 121 -11.22 -9.25 -3.03
CA SER A 121 -11.83 -9.90 -4.21
C SER A 121 -12.93 -9.06 -4.87
N ASN A 122 -13.61 -8.20 -4.11
CA ASN A 122 -14.64 -7.29 -4.60
C ASN A 122 -14.12 -5.90 -5.05
N PHE A 123 -12.81 -5.65 -4.93
CA PHE A 123 -12.28 -4.35 -5.34
C PHE A 123 -12.23 -4.25 -6.86
N ASN A 124 -12.89 -3.23 -7.40
CA ASN A 124 -12.78 -2.82 -8.79
C ASN A 124 -11.84 -1.62 -8.88
N THR A 125 -10.67 -1.81 -9.50
CA THR A 125 -9.65 -0.77 -9.59
C THR A 125 -9.56 -0.10 -10.97
N ASN A 126 -10.56 -0.29 -11.83
CA ASN A 126 -10.58 0.20 -13.22
C ASN A 126 -10.41 1.73 -13.36
N ASN A 127 -10.74 2.50 -12.31
CA ASN A 127 -10.65 3.95 -12.32
C ASN A 127 -9.52 4.49 -11.44
N VAL A 128 -8.78 3.61 -10.75
CA VAL A 128 -7.74 4.02 -9.82
C VAL A 128 -6.50 4.53 -10.56
N THR A 129 -6.03 5.70 -10.15
CA THR A 129 -4.81 6.35 -10.67
C THR A 129 -3.69 6.41 -9.65
N HIS A 130 -4.00 6.33 -8.36
CA HIS A 130 -3.05 6.43 -7.25
C HIS A 130 -3.14 5.19 -6.36
N MET A 131 -2.05 4.41 -6.29
CA MET A 131 -1.89 3.23 -5.43
C MET A 131 -0.60 3.30 -4.59
N ASN A 132 0.05 4.46 -4.56
CA ASN A 132 1.28 4.62 -3.78
C ASN A 132 1.03 4.37 -2.28
N CYS A 133 1.98 3.72 -1.62
CA CYS A 133 1.93 3.35 -0.19
C CYS A 133 0.73 2.47 0.22
N MET A 134 -0.03 1.87 -0.74
CA MET A 134 -1.32 1.23 -0.42
C MET A 134 -1.23 0.18 0.68
N PHE A 135 -0.16 -0.60 0.71
CA PHE A 135 0.11 -1.66 1.71
C PHE A 135 1.40 -1.43 2.49
N GLU A 136 1.98 -0.22 2.43
CA GLU A 136 3.23 0.10 3.15
C GLU A 136 3.10 -0.24 4.63
N GLY A 137 4.06 -0.99 5.18
CA GLY A 137 4.06 -1.34 6.59
C GLY A 137 3.03 -2.38 7.02
N CYS A 138 2.36 -3.08 6.09
CA CYS A 138 1.53 -4.25 6.41
C CYS A 138 2.42 -5.46 6.78
N SER A 139 3.18 -5.33 7.86
CA SER A 139 4.29 -6.22 8.19
C SER A 139 3.88 -7.64 8.60
N SER A 140 2.62 -7.86 9.01
CA SER A 140 2.09 -9.19 9.35
C SER A 140 1.35 -9.88 8.20
N LEU A 141 1.22 -9.23 7.04
CA LEU A 141 0.49 -9.77 5.90
C LEU A 141 1.34 -10.82 5.19
N GLU A 142 0.90 -12.09 5.24
CA GLU A 142 1.65 -13.21 4.66
C GLU A 142 1.31 -13.48 3.20
N LYS A 143 0.06 -13.23 2.80
CA LYS A 143 -0.46 -13.45 1.46
C LYS A 143 -1.39 -12.30 1.06
N LEU A 144 -1.34 -11.95 -0.22
CA LEU A 144 -2.19 -10.91 -0.79
C LEU A 144 -2.62 -11.33 -2.21
N ASN A 145 -3.93 -11.47 -2.41
CA ASN A 145 -4.48 -11.76 -3.73
C ASN A 145 -4.92 -10.46 -4.42
N LEU A 146 -4.26 -10.13 -5.52
CA LEU A 146 -4.53 -8.95 -6.36
C LEU A 146 -4.95 -9.33 -7.79
N SER A 147 -5.40 -10.57 -8.01
CA SER A 147 -5.72 -11.09 -9.36
C SER A 147 -6.84 -10.34 -10.09
N ASN A 148 -7.71 -9.65 -9.33
CA ASN A 148 -8.78 -8.79 -9.86
C ASN A 148 -8.36 -7.34 -10.08
N PHE A 149 -7.13 -6.94 -9.67
CA PHE A 149 -6.70 -5.56 -9.83
C PHE A 149 -6.39 -5.25 -11.29
N ASN A 150 -6.99 -4.18 -11.79
CA ASN A 150 -6.68 -3.59 -13.09
C ASN A 150 -5.93 -2.28 -12.87
N THR A 151 -4.67 -2.23 -13.31
CA THR A 151 -3.78 -1.10 -13.05
C THR A 151 -3.51 -0.23 -14.27
N HIS A 152 -4.29 -0.37 -15.36
CA HIS A 152 -4.04 0.32 -16.63
C HIS A 152 -4.09 1.86 -16.55
N LYS A 153 -4.74 2.44 -15.54
CA LYS A 153 -4.77 3.90 -15.30
C LYS A 153 -3.81 4.36 -14.22
N VAL A 154 -3.15 3.43 -13.53
CA VAL A 154 -2.30 3.78 -12.37
C VAL A 154 -1.04 4.51 -12.83
N ILE A 155 -0.75 5.61 -12.15
CA ILE A 155 0.40 6.50 -12.40
C ILE A 155 1.45 6.36 -11.30
N TYR A 156 1.02 6.18 -10.05
CA TYR A 156 1.91 6.13 -8.88
C TYR A 156 1.79 4.79 -8.18
N MET A 157 2.92 4.06 -8.04
CA MET A 157 3.05 2.78 -7.35
C MET A 157 4.23 2.77 -6.37
N ASP A 158 4.84 3.94 -6.10
CA ASP A 158 5.92 4.05 -5.15
C ASP A 158 5.49 3.58 -3.76
N PHE A 159 6.38 2.91 -3.05
CA PHE A 159 6.17 2.37 -1.70
C PHE A 159 5.01 1.37 -1.55
N MET A 160 4.37 0.90 -2.65
CA MET A 160 3.11 0.14 -2.58
C MET A 160 3.15 -1.05 -1.63
N PHE A 161 4.25 -1.80 -1.59
CA PHE A 161 4.46 -2.97 -0.72
C PHE A 161 5.65 -2.78 0.24
N LYS A 162 6.10 -1.53 0.43
CA LYS A 162 7.26 -1.27 1.29
C LYS A 162 7.01 -1.79 2.71
N ASP A 163 8.03 -2.46 3.27
CA ASP A 163 8.00 -3.03 4.61
C ASP A 163 6.88 -4.06 4.86
N CYS A 164 6.36 -4.71 3.80
CA CYS A 164 5.55 -5.94 3.89
C CYS A 164 6.45 -7.14 4.23
N SER A 165 7.04 -7.13 5.42
CA SER A 165 8.15 -8.02 5.78
C SER A 165 7.78 -9.49 5.90
N SER A 166 6.51 -9.83 6.14
CA SER A 166 6.02 -11.22 6.22
C SER A 166 5.49 -11.77 4.89
N LEU A 167 5.42 -10.95 3.83
CA LEU A 167 4.88 -11.36 2.53
C LEU A 167 5.83 -12.37 1.87
N LYS A 168 5.33 -13.60 1.64
CA LYS A 168 6.14 -14.73 1.13
C LYS A 168 6.05 -14.87 -0.38
N GLU A 169 4.89 -14.58 -0.94
CA GLU A 169 4.58 -14.69 -2.36
C GLU A 169 3.71 -13.52 -2.83
N LEU A 170 3.93 -13.05 -4.04
CA LEU A 170 3.18 -11.96 -4.62
C LEU A 170 3.06 -12.15 -6.14
N ASN A 171 1.84 -12.34 -6.63
CA ASN A 171 1.58 -12.45 -8.06
C ASN A 171 1.07 -11.11 -8.62
N LEU A 172 1.83 -10.52 -9.53
CA LEU A 172 1.54 -9.27 -10.21
C LEU A 172 1.42 -9.46 -11.74
N SER A 173 1.16 -10.67 -12.22
CA SER A 173 1.11 -10.98 -13.66
C SER A 173 0.01 -10.24 -14.42
N ASN A 174 -1.03 -9.77 -13.72
CA ASN A 174 -2.12 -8.96 -14.27
C ASN A 174 -1.85 -7.44 -14.24
N PHE A 175 -0.73 -6.99 -13.61
CA PHE A 175 -0.44 -5.57 -13.51
C PHE A 175 0.00 -5.00 -14.86
N ASN A 176 -0.66 -3.93 -15.28
CA ASN A 176 -0.26 -3.11 -16.41
C ASN A 176 0.39 -1.82 -15.89
N THR A 177 1.67 -1.64 -16.19
CA THR A 177 2.47 -0.51 -15.69
C THR A 177 2.79 0.53 -16.77
N ASN A 178 2.07 0.52 -17.92
CA ASN A 178 2.35 1.40 -19.05
C ASN A 178 2.35 2.90 -18.70
N ASN A 179 1.52 3.29 -17.72
CA ASN A 179 1.36 4.68 -17.29
C ASN A 179 2.12 5.01 -16.00
N VAL A 180 2.81 4.03 -15.41
CA VAL A 180 3.51 4.23 -14.13
C VAL A 180 4.78 5.05 -14.34
N ILE A 181 4.94 6.10 -13.54
CA ILE A 181 6.09 7.02 -13.62
C ILE A 181 7.06 6.90 -12.45
N ILE A 182 6.63 6.36 -11.30
CA ILE A 182 7.45 6.17 -10.11
C ILE A 182 7.19 4.79 -9.50
N THR A 183 8.29 4.03 -9.25
CA THR A 183 8.29 2.73 -8.56
C THR A 183 9.27 2.71 -7.39
N ALA A 184 9.72 3.90 -6.95
CA ALA A 184 10.69 4.03 -5.86
C ALA A 184 10.23 3.28 -4.61
N SER A 185 11.11 2.47 -4.02
CA SER A 185 10.85 1.70 -2.80
C SER A 185 9.64 0.75 -2.86
N MET A 186 9.14 0.38 -4.06
CA MET A 186 7.89 -0.39 -4.20
C MET A 186 7.90 -1.69 -3.40
N PHE A 187 9.03 -2.40 -3.33
CA PHE A 187 9.20 -3.66 -2.60
C PHE A 187 10.24 -3.57 -1.47
N LYS A 188 10.68 -2.34 -1.11
CA LYS A 188 11.67 -2.16 -0.06
C LYS A 188 11.25 -2.85 1.23
N GLY A 189 12.14 -3.64 1.83
CA GLY A 189 11.86 -4.31 3.10
C GLY A 189 10.91 -5.52 3.01
N CYS A 190 10.58 -6.02 1.81
CA CYS A 190 9.88 -7.29 1.63
C CYS A 190 10.84 -8.46 1.94
N SER A 191 11.25 -8.57 3.20
CA SER A 191 12.37 -9.44 3.61
C SER A 191 12.06 -10.93 3.57
N SER A 192 10.79 -11.34 3.52
CA SER A 192 10.38 -12.75 3.41
C SER A 192 10.07 -13.19 1.97
N LEU A 193 10.02 -12.27 1.00
CA LEU A 193 9.71 -12.57 -0.39
C LEU A 193 10.87 -13.35 -1.03
N GLN A 194 10.59 -14.53 -1.60
CA GLN A 194 11.63 -15.41 -2.13
C GLN A 194 11.78 -15.30 -3.64
N GLU A 195 10.68 -15.09 -4.35
CA GLU A 195 10.62 -14.96 -5.80
C GLU A 195 9.70 -13.82 -6.22
N LEU A 196 10.02 -13.15 -7.32
CA LEU A 196 9.18 -12.11 -7.89
C LEU A 196 9.38 -12.04 -9.41
N ASN A 197 8.30 -12.22 -10.15
CA ASN A 197 8.30 -12.10 -11.59
C ASN A 197 7.64 -10.78 -12.02
N LEU A 198 8.43 -9.89 -12.60
CA LEU A 198 8.03 -8.59 -13.14
C LEU A 198 8.26 -8.49 -14.65
N SER A 199 8.34 -9.63 -15.36
CA SER A 199 8.56 -9.66 -16.82
C SER A 199 7.47 -8.95 -17.64
N ASN A 200 6.27 -8.76 -17.04
CA ASN A 200 5.17 -8.00 -17.65
C ASN A 200 5.24 -6.49 -17.37
N PHE A 201 6.16 -6.02 -16.51
CA PHE A 201 6.27 -4.60 -16.19
C PHE A 201 6.88 -3.83 -17.36
N ASN A 202 6.15 -2.83 -17.85
CA ASN A 202 6.67 -1.84 -18.76
C ASN A 202 7.21 -0.66 -17.95
N THR A 203 8.52 -0.45 -18.00
CA THR A 203 9.19 0.60 -17.22
C THR A 203 9.62 1.79 -18.05
N LYS A 204 9.20 1.87 -19.32
CA LYS A 204 9.60 2.93 -20.27
C LYS A 204 9.30 4.35 -19.76
N SER A 205 8.22 4.52 -19.01
CA SER A 205 7.82 5.83 -18.45
C SER A 205 8.39 6.09 -17.04
N VAL A 206 9.03 5.07 -16.42
CA VAL A 206 9.51 5.18 -15.05
C VAL A 206 10.74 6.07 -14.97
N THR A 207 10.72 7.02 -14.04
CA THR A 207 11.82 7.98 -13.84
C THR A 207 12.59 7.75 -12.55
N ASP A 208 12.02 7.04 -11.57
CA ASP A 208 12.66 6.74 -10.28
C ASP A 208 12.39 5.28 -9.86
N MET A 209 13.47 4.51 -9.70
CA MET A 209 13.52 3.14 -9.19
C MET A 209 14.37 3.03 -7.90
N SER A 210 14.66 4.17 -7.24
CA SER A 210 15.49 4.17 -6.04
C SER A 210 14.93 3.26 -4.95
N CYS A 211 15.80 2.48 -4.32
CA CYS A 211 15.46 1.55 -3.25
C CYS A 211 14.38 0.50 -3.59
N MET A 212 14.04 0.26 -4.88
CA MET A 212 12.88 -0.55 -5.28
C MET A 212 12.88 -1.95 -4.63
N PHE A 213 14.03 -2.60 -4.51
CA PHE A 213 14.21 -3.92 -3.88
C PHE A 213 15.14 -3.87 -2.66
N LYS A 214 15.35 -2.67 -2.11
CA LYS A 214 16.23 -2.51 -0.95
C LYS A 214 15.74 -3.37 0.22
N ASP A 215 16.68 -4.08 0.89
CA ASP A 215 16.40 -4.95 2.04
C ASP A 215 15.44 -6.12 1.74
N CYS A 216 15.31 -6.56 0.47
CA CYS A 216 14.67 -7.82 0.09
C CYS A 216 15.64 -8.99 0.34
N SER A 217 15.93 -9.27 1.60
CA SER A 217 17.04 -10.16 2.00
C SER A 217 16.84 -11.64 1.65
N SER A 218 15.59 -12.11 1.53
CA SER A 218 15.27 -13.49 1.15
C SER A 218 15.04 -13.69 -0.34
N LEU A 219 15.08 -12.61 -1.15
CA LEU A 219 14.79 -12.68 -2.58
C LEU A 219 15.92 -13.40 -3.32
N LYS A 220 15.58 -14.54 -3.94
CA LYS A 220 16.50 -15.42 -4.68
C LYS A 220 16.29 -15.30 -6.18
N GLU A 221 15.02 -15.22 -6.61
CA GLU A 221 14.63 -15.17 -8.00
C GLU A 221 13.90 -13.88 -8.31
N LEU A 222 14.44 -13.08 -9.22
CA LEU A 222 13.85 -11.84 -9.69
C LEU A 222 13.97 -11.75 -11.20
N ASN A 223 12.83 -11.73 -11.90
CA ASN A 223 12.79 -11.53 -13.34
C ASN A 223 12.41 -10.08 -13.67
N ILE A 224 13.40 -9.32 -14.12
CA ILE A 224 13.28 -7.93 -14.59
C ILE A 224 13.89 -7.76 -16.00
N SER A 225 13.93 -8.84 -16.78
CA SER A 225 14.60 -8.88 -18.09
C SER A 225 14.02 -7.87 -19.09
N ASN A 226 12.77 -7.44 -18.89
CA ASN A 226 12.08 -6.47 -19.76
C ASN A 226 12.16 -5.03 -19.26
N PHE A 227 12.93 -4.76 -18.20
CA PHE A 227 13.03 -3.39 -17.69
C PHE A 227 13.75 -2.48 -18.70
N ASP A 228 13.05 -1.46 -19.16
CA ASP A 228 13.64 -0.33 -19.88
C ASP A 228 14.09 0.71 -18.87
N ILE A 229 15.40 0.97 -18.83
CA ILE A 229 16.02 1.89 -17.87
C ILE A 229 16.39 3.24 -18.52
N THR A 230 16.00 3.49 -19.76
CA THR A 230 16.43 4.64 -20.56
C THR A 230 16.03 5.97 -19.92
N ASN A 231 14.84 6.05 -19.34
CA ASN A 231 14.31 7.28 -18.74
C ASN A 231 14.53 7.38 -17.22
N VAL A 232 15.12 6.34 -16.61
CA VAL A 232 15.30 6.30 -15.16
C VAL A 232 16.44 7.23 -14.72
N LYS A 233 16.12 8.18 -13.85
CA LYS A 233 17.06 9.19 -13.33
C LYS A 233 17.74 8.73 -12.04
N SER A 234 17.10 7.85 -11.26
CA SER A 234 17.63 7.36 -9.99
C SER A 234 17.45 5.85 -9.83
N PHE A 235 18.57 5.16 -9.52
CA PHE A 235 18.65 3.75 -9.13
C PHE A 235 19.26 3.58 -7.75
N ILE A 236 19.39 4.66 -6.98
CA ILE A 236 20.21 4.68 -5.77
C ILE A 236 19.73 3.59 -4.79
N PHE A 237 20.65 2.70 -4.34
CA PHE A 237 20.35 1.61 -3.41
C PHE A 237 19.26 0.62 -3.86
N MET A 238 18.97 0.52 -5.17
CA MET A 238 17.89 -0.33 -5.68
C MET A 238 17.96 -1.77 -5.15
N PHE A 239 19.16 -2.35 -5.00
CA PHE A 239 19.42 -3.71 -4.50
C PHE A 239 20.25 -3.73 -3.22
N SER A 240 20.32 -2.63 -2.48
CA SER A 240 21.00 -2.59 -1.18
C SER A 240 20.35 -3.60 -0.22
N GLY A 241 21.17 -4.40 0.51
CA GLY A 241 20.66 -5.42 1.43
C GLY A 241 20.13 -6.70 0.77
N CYS A 242 20.14 -6.81 -0.57
CA CYS A 242 19.92 -8.07 -1.26
C CYS A 242 21.17 -8.97 -1.23
N SER A 243 20.99 -10.27 -1.45
CA SER A 243 22.11 -11.22 -1.52
C SER A 243 23.07 -10.91 -2.67
N ILE A 244 24.33 -11.36 -2.53
CA ILE A 244 25.34 -11.16 -3.57
C ILE A 244 25.01 -11.97 -4.82
N GLU A 245 24.41 -13.15 -4.63
CA GLU A 245 23.98 -14.05 -5.70
C GLU A 245 22.94 -13.37 -6.57
N LEU A 246 21.90 -12.78 -5.96
CA LEU A 246 20.88 -12.03 -6.68
C LEU A 246 21.48 -10.83 -7.42
N LYS A 247 22.35 -10.04 -6.75
CA LYS A 247 23.02 -8.89 -7.40
C LYS A 247 23.81 -9.30 -8.65
N ASN A 248 24.50 -10.46 -8.59
CA ASN A 248 25.26 -10.98 -9.73
C ASN A 248 24.32 -11.43 -10.87
N GLU A 249 23.17 -12.04 -10.54
CA GLU A 249 22.19 -12.46 -11.54
C GLU A 249 21.53 -11.26 -12.24
N ILE A 250 21.21 -10.21 -11.50
CA ILE A 250 20.67 -8.96 -12.05
C ILE A 250 21.64 -8.26 -12.99
N LYS A 251 22.94 -8.26 -12.68
CA LYS A 251 23.99 -7.70 -13.58
C LYS A 251 24.03 -8.40 -14.95
N LYS A 252 23.63 -9.69 -15.02
CA LYS A 252 23.51 -10.41 -16.30
C LYS A 252 22.24 -10.02 -17.07
N GLN A 253 21.12 -9.76 -16.35
CA GLN A 253 19.84 -9.37 -16.97
C GLN A 253 19.90 -7.95 -17.55
N ILE A 254 20.51 -7.00 -16.82
CA ILE A 254 20.59 -5.57 -17.24
C ILE A 254 22.05 -5.13 -17.26
N LYS A 255 22.68 -5.20 -18.42
CA LYS A 255 24.14 -4.97 -18.61
C LYS A 255 24.63 -3.56 -18.23
N ASN A 256 23.81 -2.54 -18.36
CA ASN A 256 24.21 -1.12 -18.19
C ASN A 256 23.61 -0.50 -16.92
N LEU A 257 23.16 -1.29 -15.96
CA LEU A 257 22.61 -0.77 -14.73
C LEU A 257 23.70 -0.07 -13.90
N ASN A 258 23.42 1.14 -13.45
CA ASN A 258 24.36 1.97 -12.70
C ASN A 258 24.80 1.27 -11.39
N GLU A 259 26.10 1.27 -11.09
CA GLU A 259 26.67 0.65 -9.88
C GLU A 259 26.08 1.20 -8.56
N ASN A 260 25.53 2.43 -8.56
CA ASN A 260 24.81 2.98 -7.40
C ASN A 260 23.59 2.15 -7.01
N ALA A 261 23.02 1.36 -7.93
CA ALA A 261 21.94 0.43 -7.67
C ALA A 261 22.32 -0.67 -6.65
N PHE A 262 23.60 -1.07 -6.65
CA PHE A 262 24.12 -2.21 -5.88
C PHE A 262 24.84 -1.79 -4.58
N LYS A 263 25.04 -0.49 -4.35
CA LYS A 263 25.72 0.02 -3.14
C LYS A 263 24.92 -0.29 -1.89
N ASP A 264 25.61 -0.65 -0.82
CA ASP A 264 25.02 -0.80 0.50
C ASP A 264 25.29 0.46 1.36
N LEU A 265 24.33 0.86 2.19
CA LEU A 265 24.40 2.05 3.05
C LEU A 265 25.62 2.03 4.01
N ILE A 266 26.12 0.86 4.36
CA ILE A 266 27.29 0.68 5.21
C ILE A 266 28.55 1.31 4.59
N TYR A 267 28.67 1.31 3.26
CA TYR A 267 29.81 1.92 2.55
C TYR A 267 29.85 3.44 2.65
N LEU A 268 28.70 4.11 2.74
CA LEU A 268 28.64 5.56 2.84
C LEU A 268 28.97 6.05 4.27
N ARG A 269 28.57 5.31 5.30
CA ARG A 269 28.93 5.67 6.70
C ARG A 269 30.44 5.54 6.95
N LYS A 270 31.14 4.59 6.31
CA LYS A 270 32.61 4.50 6.41
C LYS A 270 33.35 5.62 5.66
N LYS A 271 32.76 6.21 4.64
CA LYS A 271 33.38 7.29 3.85
C LYS A 271 33.19 8.70 4.47
N ILE A 272 32.24 8.84 5.39
CA ILE A 272 31.97 10.08 6.12
C ILE A 272 32.83 10.17 7.41
N ASN A 273 33.28 9.02 7.92
CA ASN A 273 34.07 8.91 9.16
C ASN A 273 35.58 8.70 8.92
N ASN A 274 36.04 8.78 7.67
CA ASN A 274 37.43 8.87 7.22
C ASN A 274 37.66 10.19 6.47
#